data_f872fd2a8b0515cd96336cd9e011adce
#
_entry.id   f872fd2a8b0515cd96336cd9e011adce
#
_cell.length_a   1.000
_cell.length_b   1.000
_cell.length_c   1.000
_cell.angle_alpha   90.00
_cell.angle_beta   90.00
_cell.angle_gamma   90.00
#
_symmetry.space_group_name_H-M   'P 1'
#
loop_
_entity.id
_entity.type
_entity.pdbx_description
1 polymer ?
#
loop_
_entity_poly.entity_id
_entity_poly.type
_entity_poly.pdbx_seq_one_letter_code
_entity_poly.pdbx_strand_id
1 'polypeptide(L)'
;MAGFSGKKHIVSALMRRYTDRVPVTILIGPYCSRLTKYSVKEILQDAKKSTEAHLAFYDRFAPDSVIIYNDIYLEVEALGCELEFPENDISHPRTVLLDEKSRLARLKVPDPKRDGRIPYFIEVCERVSAQVRKTTALGLGHSGPWNIAMHLR
;
A
#
# COMPACT_ATOMS: atom_id res chain seq x y z
N MET A 1 9.01 34.07 1.97
CA MET A 1 9.76 32.84 2.33
C MET A 1 9.04 31.67 1.69
N ALA A 2 9.70 30.84 0.87
CA ALA A 2 9.08 29.64 0.33
C ALA A 2 8.75 28.70 1.51
N GLY A 3 7.47 28.36 1.66
CA GLY A 3 7.01 27.44 2.71
C GLY A 3 7.66 26.06 2.60
N PHE A 4 7.62 25.27 3.67
CA PHE A 4 8.09 23.89 3.66
C PHE A 4 7.24 23.08 2.69
N SER A 5 7.85 22.25 1.86
CA SER A 5 7.12 21.22 1.12
C SER A 5 6.68 20.11 2.06
N GLY A 6 5.63 19.35 1.71
CA GLY A 6 5.18 18.20 2.50
C GLY A 6 6.32 17.25 2.84
N LYS A 7 7.15 16.92 1.85
CA LYS A 7 8.34 16.08 2.06
C LYS A 7 9.29 16.65 3.13
N LYS A 8 9.53 17.99 3.11
CA LYS A 8 10.41 18.63 4.09
C LYS A 8 9.81 18.59 5.49
N HIS A 9 8.47 18.76 5.64
CA HIS A 9 7.79 18.59 6.91
C HIS A 9 8.01 17.19 7.50
N ILE A 10 7.72 16.14 6.72
CA ILE A 10 7.87 14.76 7.16
C ILE A 10 9.32 14.45 7.56
N VAL A 11 10.29 14.76 6.68
CA VAL A 11 11.69 14.47 6.94
C VAL A 11 12.21 15.21 8.17
N SER A 12 11.85 16.50 8.34
CA SER A 12 12.25 17.29 9.50
C SER A 12 11.67 16.71 10.80
N ALA A 13 10.38 16.33 10.80
CA ALA A 13 9.74 15.72 11.97
C ALA A 13 10.39 14.38 12.35
N LEU A 14 10.65 13.50 11.37
CA LEU A 14 11.33 12.23 11.61
C LEU A 14 12.75 12.42 12.18
N MET A 15 13.43 13.48 11.76
CA MET A 15 14.76 13.86 12.26
C MET A 15 14.70 14.69 13.54
N ARG A 16 13.52 14.89 14.15
CA ARG A 16 13.31 15.72 15.33
C ARG A 16 13.83 17.18 15.15
N ARG A 17 13.68 17.70 13.93
CA ARG A 17 14.05 19.08 13.60
C ARG A 17 12.81 19.97 13.60
N TYR A 18 13.04 21.29 13.62
CA TYR A 18 11.96 22.26 13.54
C TYR A 18 11.11 22.09 12.27
N THR A 19 9.81 22.22 12.44
CA THR A 19 8.82 22.36 11.39
C THR A 19 7.90 23.53 11.73
N ASP A 20 7.42 24.26 10.75
CA ASP A 20 6.52 25.41 10.94
C ASP A 20 5.09 24.97 11.33
N ARG A 21 4.75 23.69 11.14
CA ARG A 21 3.52 23.03 11.59
C ARG A 21 3.72 21.53 11.73
N VAL A 22 2.76 20.88 12.38
CA VAL A 22 2.72 19.41 12.45
C VAL A 22 2.45 18.84 11.05
N PRO A 23 3.26 17.88 10.57
CA PRO A 23 3.00 17.21 9.30
C PRO A 23 1.73 16.34 9.36
N VAL A 24 1.01 16.32 8.24
CA VAL A 24 -0.22 15.52 8.10
C VAL A 24 0.05 14.33 7.20
N THR A 25 -0.15 13.15 7.75
CA THR A 25 -0.06 11.86 7.04
C THR A 25 -1.37 11.11 7.22
N ILE A 26 -1.95 10.62 6.14
CA ILE A 26 -3.21 9.87 6.17
C ILE A 26 -2.98 8.52 5.50
N LEU A 27 -3.32 7.45 6.21
CA LEU A 27 -3.41 6.11 5.65
C LEU A 27 -4.81 5.91 5.08
N ILE A 28 -4.97 6.13 3.78
CA ILE A 28 -6.27 6.06 3.13
C ILE A 28 -6.59 4.64 2.62
N GLY A 29 -5.57 3.88 2.22
CA GLY A 29 -5.73 2.53 1.69
C GLY A 29 -6.72 2.46 0.52
N PRO A 30 -7.47 1.36 0.37
CA PRO A 30 -8.45 1.19 -0.69
C PRO A 30 -9.61 2.20 -0.68
N TYR A 31 -9.79 2.94 0.41
CA TYR A 31 -10.82 3.99 0.50
C TYR A 31 -10.64 5.08 -0.57
N CYS A 32 -9.43 5.26 -1.12
CA CYS A 32 -9.20 6.19 -2.23
C CYS A 32 -10.08 5.88 -3.47
N SER A 33 -10.63 4.69 -3.58
CA SER A 33 -11.64 4.33 -4.60
C SER A 33 -12.82 5.29 -4.60
N ARG A 34 -13.24 5.78 -3.41
CA ARG A 34 -14.35 6.73 -3.24
C ARG A 34 -14.13 8.09 -3.92
N LEU A 35 -12.90 8.38 -4.30
CA LEU A 35 -12.53 9.61 -5.02
C LEU A 35 -12.52 9.42 -6.54
N THR A 36 -12.84 8.22 -7.02
CA THR A 36 -12.86 7.83 -8.42
C THR A 36 -14.18 7.12 -8.76
N LYS A 37 -14.30 6.67 -10.00
CA LYS A 37 -15.42 5.82 -10.45
C LYS A 37 -15.12 4.32 -10.29
N TYR A 38 -13.94 3.97 -9.78
CA TYR A 38 -13.50 2.59 -9.68
C TYR A 38 -13.96 1.95 -8.37
N SER A 39 -14.26 0.66 -8.42
CA SER A 39 -14.50 -0.15 -7.22
C SER A 39 -13.19 -0.41 -6.46
N VAL A 40 -13.30 -0.87 -5.21
CA VAL A 40 -12.15 -1.33 -4.44
C VAL A 40 -11.45 -2.48 -5.15
N LYS A 41 -12.22 -3.45 -5.66
CA LYS A 41 -11.70 -4.58 -6.42
C LYS A 41 -10.85 -4.14 -7.62
N GLU A 42 -11.34 -3.19 -8.39
CA GLU A 42 -10.62 -2.68 -9.56
C GLU A 42 -9.29 -2.03 -9.19
N ILE A 43 -9.27 -1.20 -8.15
CA ILE A 43 -8.01 -0.55 -7.73
C ILE A 43 -7.03 -1.54 -7.08
N LEU A 44 -7.50 -2.63 -6.50
CA LEU A 44 -6.63 -3.67 -5.93
C LEU A 44 -6.00 -4.59 -6.98
N GLN A 45 -6.48 -4.58 -8.21
CA GLN A 45 -6.05 -5.48 -9.28
C GLN A 45 -5.46 -4.76 -10.51
N ASP A 46 -5.62 -3.44 -10.62
CA ASP A 46 -5.15 -2.65 -11.76
C ASP A 46 -4.26 -1.50 -11.28
N ALA A 47 -2.98 -1.57 -11.62
CA ALA A 47 -1.98 -0.60 -11.17
C ALA A 47 -2.27 0.82 -11.66
N LYS A 48 -2.85 0.99 -12.85
CA LYS A 48 -3.22 2.29 -13.40
C LYS A 48 -4.37 2.90 -12.62
N LYS A 49 -5.44 2.14 -12.38
CA LYS A 49 -6.60 2.59 -11.59
C LYS A 49 -6.22 2.90 -10.16
N SER A 50 -5.37 2.06 -9.54
CA SER A 50 -4.81 2.32 -8.21
C SER A 50 -4.00 3.62 -8.17
N THR A 51 -3.15 3.84 -9.18
CA THR A 51 -2.38 5.09 -9.30
C THR A 51 -3.31 6.30 -9.39
N GLU A 52 -4.31 6.26 -10.26
CA GLU A 52 -5.29 7.33 -10.42
C GLU A 52 -6.03 7.63 -9.11
N ALA A 53 -6.41 6.60 -8.34
CA ALA A 53 -7.07 6.75 -7.05
C ALA A 53 -6.18 7.41 -6.00
N HIS A 54 -4.91 7.00 -5.89
CA HIS A 54 -3.95 7.62 -4.99
C HIS A 54 -3.64 9.08 -5.36
N LEU A 55 -3.54 9.38 -6.65
CA LEU A 55 -3.33 10.75 -7.13
C LEU A 55 -4.57 11.63 -6.90
N ALA A 56 -5.78 11.12 -7.12
CA ALA A 56 -7.01 11.83 -6.79
C ALA A 56 -7.10 12.17 -5.29
N PHE A 57 -6.63 11.27 -4.41
CA PHE A 57 -6.50 11.56 -2.99
C PHE A 57 -5.48 12.67 -2.72
N TYR A 58 -4.30 12.57 -3.34
CA TYR A 58 -3.27 13.60 -3.21
C TYR A 58 -3.76 14.97 -3.66
N ASP A 59 -4.39 15.05 -4.83
CA ASP A 59 -4.89 16.30 -5.39
C ASP A 59 -6.01 16.92 -4.53
N ARG A 60 -6.85 16.07 -3.92
CA ARG A 60 -7.98 16.53 -3.10
C ARG A 60 -7.58 17.04 -1.73
N PHE A 61 -6.59 16.41 -1.08
CA PHE A 61 -6.27 16.67 0.33
C PHE A 61 -4.88 17.26 0.55
N ALA A 62 -4.01 17.25 -0.45
CA ALA A 62 -2.63 17.76 -0.40
C ALA A 62 -1.87 17.37 0.91
N PRO A 63 -1.85 16.07 1.31
CA PRO A 63 -1.16 15.65 2.52
C PRO A 63 0.35 15.81 2.39
N ASP A 64 1.06 15.86 3.51
CA ASP A 64 2.52 15.94 3.51
C ASP A 64 3.19 14.63 3.08
N SER A 65 2.47 13.51 3.19
CA SER A 65 2.89 12.24 2.61
C SER A 65 1.71 11.49 1.97
N VAL A 66 2.01 10.71 0.95
CA VAL A 66 1.11 9.71 0.38
C VAL A 66 1.59 8.34 0.85
N ILE A 67 0.73 7.62 1.56
CA ILE A 67 1.00 6.24 1.96
C ILE A 67 0.33 5.32 0.94
N ILE A 68 1.15 4.64 0.14
CA ILE A 68 0.66 3.60 -0.75
C ILE A 68 0.44 2.34 0.09
N TYR A 69 -0.80 1.96 0.21
CA TYR A 69 -1.23 0.81 0.97
C TYR A 69 -2.31 0.10 0.18
N ASN A 70 -2.10 -1.15 -0.07
CA ASN A 70 -3.00 -1.94 -0.88
C ASN A 70 -4.03 -2.66 0.01
N ASP A 71 -3.59 -3.76 0.58
CA ASP A 71 -4.32 -4.49 1.62
C ASP A 71 -3.31 -5.26 2.50
N ILE A 72 -3.81 -5.93 3.52
CA ILE A 72 -2.97 -6.66 4.48
C ILE A 72 -2.55 -8.06 3.98
N TYR A 73 -2.96 -8.46 2.78
CA TYR A 73 -2.80 -9.82 2.27
C TYR A 73 -1.84 -9.93 1.08
N LEU A 74 -1.15 -8.84 0.72
CA LEU A 74 -0.22 -8.81 -0.41
C LEU A 74 0.88 -9.89 -0.29
N GLU A 75 1.50 -9.98 0.88
CA GLU A 75 2.58 -10.92 1.16
C GLU A 75 2.04 -12.35 1.31
N VAL A 76 0.85 -12.51 1.87
CA VAL A 76 0.18 -13.80 2.05
C VAL A 76 -0.20 -14.41 0.69
N GLU A 77 -0.69 -13.56 -0.23
CA GLU A 77 -0.94 -13.95 -1.61
C GLU A 77 0.34 -14.40 -2.33
N ALA A 78 1.42 -13.64 -2.17
CA ALA A 78 2.71 -13.98 -2.77
C ALA A 78 3.29 -15.30 -2.23
N LEU A 79 2.93 -15.68 -0.99
CA LEU A 79 3.27 -16.97 -0.41
C LEU A 79 2.40 -18.13 -0.94
N GLY A 80 1.38 -17.83 -1.77
CA GLY A 80 0.54 -18.81 -2.44
C GLY A 80 -0.89 -18.94 -1.89
N CYS A 81 -1.31 -18.05 -0.98
CA CYS A 81 -2.70 -18.03 -0.50
C CYS A 81 -3.62 -17.48 -1.60
N GLU A 82 -4.72 -18.19 -1.87
CA GLU A 82 -5.75 -17.69 -2.75
C GLU A 82 -6.59 -16.62 -2.05
N LEU A 83 -6.83 -15.51 -2.74
CA LEU A 83 -7.64 -14.41 -2.23
C LEU A 83 -8.96 -14.28 -3.00
N GLU A 84 -9.99 -13.87 -2.29
CA GLU A 84 -11.23 -13.36 -2.86
C GLU A 84 -11.20 -11.83 -2.88
N PHE A 85 -11.75 -11.24 -3.93
CA PHE A 85 -11.80 -9.78 -4.12
C PHE A 85 -13.26 -9.32 -4.21
N PRO A 86 -13.87 -8.94 -3.08
CA PRO A 86 -15.18 -8.32 -3.08
C PRO A 86 -15.18 -6.99 -3.83
N GLU A 87 -16.32 -6.61 -4.41
CA GLU A 87 -16.43 -5.43 -5.27
C GLU A 87 -16.03 -4.12 -4.54
N ASN A 88 -16.48 -3.96 -3.29
CA ASN A 88 -16.32 -2.72 -2.51
C ASN A 88 -15.67 -2.94 -1.14
N ASP A 89 -14.88 -4.00 -0.99
CA ASP A 89 -14.17 -4.30 0.25
C ASP A 89 -12.75 -4.81 -0.05
N ILE A 90 -11.90 -4.88 0.99
CA ILE A 90 -10.56 -5.43 0.86
C ILE A 90 -10.62 -6.93 0.53
N SER A 91 -9.53 -7.46 -0.01
CA SER A 91 -9.42 -8.89 -0.29
C SER A 91 -9.49 -9.73 1.00
N HIS A 92 -9.86 -11.02 0.86
CA HIS A 92 -9.92 -11.98 1.95
C HIS A 92 -9.26 -13.30 1.55
N PRO A 93 -8.51 -13.97 2.45
CA PRO A 93 -8.00 -15.30 2.20
C PRO A 93 -9.14 -16.29 1.99
N ARG A 94 -9.05 -17.09 0.92
CA ARG A 94 -9.93 -18.23 0.65
C ARG A 94 -9.37 -19.56 1.12
N THR A 95 -8.05 -19.62 1.24
CA THR A 95 -7.33 -20.83 1.62
C THR A 95 -6.44 -20.58 2.83
N VAL A 96 -6.29 -21.59 3.65
CA VAL A 96 -5.31 -21.64 4.75
C VAL A 96 -4.11 -22.47 4.27
N LEU A 97 -2.94 -21.86 4.24
CA LEU A 97 -1.72 -22.55 3.76
C LEU A 97 -1.07 -23.43 4.83
N LEU A 98 -1.17 -23.03 6.09
CA LEU A 98 -0.51 -23.68 7.23
C LEU A 98 -1.53 -24.29 8.19
N ASP A 99 -2.49 -25.06 7.67
CA ASP A 99 -3.41 -25.89 8.45
C ASP A 99 -2.68 -26.95 9.27
N GLU A 100 -1.50 -27.42 8.75
CA GLU A 100 -0.59 -28.33 9.43
C GLU A 100 0.81 -27.73 9.53
N LYS A 101 1.47 -27.94 10.67
CA LYS A 101 2.85 -27.46 10.91
C LYS A 101 3.87 -28.04 9.91
N SER A 102 3.63 -29.24 9.40
CA SER A 102 4.46 -29.89 8.37
C SER A 102 4.56 -29.11 7.06
N ARG A 103 3.54 -28.28 6.74
CA ARG A 103 3.51 -27.46 5.53
C ARG A 103 4.46 -26.28 5.57
N LEU A 104 4.92 -25.88 6.74
CA LEU A 104 5.89 -24.79 6.89
C LEU A 104 7.17 -25.02 6.05
N ALA A 105 7.64 -26.27 5.98
CA ALA A 105 8.82 -26.61 5.19
C ALA A 105 8.63 -26.46 3.66
N ARG A 106 7.39 -26.30 3.20
CA ARG A 106 7.04 -26.12 1.77
C ARG A 106 6.96 -24.66 1.35
N LEU A 107 6.89 -23.73 2.31
CA LEU A 107 6.87 -22.31 2.00
C LEU A 107 8.20 -21.91 1.36
N LYS A 108 8.08 -21.09 0.31
CA LYS A 108 9.23 -20.51 -0.37
C LYS A 108 9.18 -18.98 -0.20
N VAL A 109 10.35 -18.36 -0.14
CA VAL A 109 10.43 -16.90 -0.19
C VAL A 109 9.93 -16.45 -1.56
N PRO A 110 8.92 -15.56 -1.62
CA PRO A 110 8.36 -15.09 -2.88
C PRO A 110 9.38 -14.31 -3.72
N ASP A 111 9.30 -14.45 -5.04
CA ASP A 111 10.02 -13.59 -5.97
C ASP A 111 9.21 -12.29 -6.19
N PRO A 112 9.71 -11.13 -5.78
CA PRO A 112 8.96 -9.88 -5.90
C PRO A 112 8.68 -9.44 -7.34
N LYS A 113 9.33 -10.09 -8.32
CA LYS A 113 9.12 -9.78 -9.75
C LYS A 113 7.95 -10.53 -10.38
N ARG A 114 7.40 -11.55 -9.69
CA ARG A 114 6.39 -12.43 -10.32
C ARG A 114 5.32 -12.97 -9.39
N ASP A 115 5.58 -13.06 -8.06
CA ASP A 115 4.69 -13.79 -7.17
C ASP A 115 3.61 -12.87 -6.58
N GLY A 116 2.35 -13.32 -6.65
CA GLY A 116 1.19 -12.58 -6.22
C GLY A 116 1.04 -11.21 -6.90
N ARG A 117 0.53 -10.24 -6.17
CA ARG A 117 0.40 -8.84 -6.63
C ARG A 117 1.60 -7.96 -6.24
N ILE A 118 2.75 -8.52 -5.83
CA ILE A 118 3.94 -7.70 -5.54
C ILE A 118 4.37 -6.88 -6.76
N PRO A 119 4.46 -7.44 -8.01
CA PRO A 119 4.79 -6.65 -9.19
C PRO A 119 3.82 -5.48 -9.44
N TYR A 120 2.53 -5.73 -9.29
CA TYR A 120 1.50 -4.70 -9.37
C TYR A 120 1.74 -3.59 -8.32
N PHE A 121 2.03 -3.95 -7.06
CA PHE A 121 2.28 -2.98 -6.00
C PHE A 121 3.52 -2.12 -6.27
N ILE A 122 4.60 -2.73 -6.77
CA ILE A 122 5.81 -2.02 -7.19
C ILE A 122 5.47 -1.01 -8.29
N GLU A 123 4.70 -1.41 -9.30
CA GLU A 123 4.28 -0.53 -10.38
C GLU A 123 3.47 0.67 -9.87
N VAL A 124 2.54 0.48 -8.94
CA VAL A 124 1.79 1.58 -8.31
C VAL A 124 2.74 2.54 -7.62
N CYS A 125 3.70 2.01 -6.83
CA CYS A 125 4.71 2.82 -6.13
C CYS A 125 5.53 3.67 -7.09
N GLU A 126 6.00 3.10 -8.18
CA GLU A 126 6.79 3.80 -9.21
C GLU A 126 5.97 4.91 -9.87
N ARG A 127 4.73 4.61 -10.29
CA ARG A 127 3.83 5.56 -10.96
C ARG A 127 3.45 6.73 -10.06
N VAL A 128 3.06 6.48 -8.82
CA VAL A 128 2.73 7.54 -7.85
C VAL A 128 3.98 8.36 -7.51
N SER A 129 5.11 7.68 -7.25
CA SER A 129 6.38 8.36 -6.96
C SER A 129 6.80 9.32 -8.05
N ALA A 130 6.66 8.93 -9.31
CA ALA A 130 7.01 9.78 -10.45
C ALA A 130 6.29 11.14 -10.42
N GLN A 131 5.06 11.18 -9.89
CA GLN A 131 4.24 12.40 -9.83
C GLN A 131 4.52 13.24 -8.59
N VAL A 132 4.66 12.63 -7.40
CA VAL A 132 4.61 13.39 -6.14
C VAL A 132 5.97 13.53 -5.43
N ARG A 133 7.00 12.75 -5.77
CA ARG A 133 8.26 12.65 -5.00
C ARG A 133 9.05 13.94 -4.80
N LYS A 134 8.80 14.95 -5.62
CA LYS A 134 9.53 16.24 -5.51
C LYS A 134 9.05 17.06 -4.32
N THR A 135 7.76 17.03 -4.04
CA THR A 135 7.09 17.88 -3.06
C THR A 135 6.54 17.13 -1.86
N THR A 136 6.25 15.84 -2.01
CA THR A 136 5.55 15.02 -1.02
C THR A 136 6.39 13.81 -0.64
N ALA A 137 6.35 13.43 0.64
CA ALA A 137 6.97 12.18 1.07
C ALA A 137 6.13 10.99 0.60
N LEU A 138 6.79 9.90 0.25
CA LEU A 138 6.14 8.64 -0.09
C LEU A 138 6.40 7.64 1.03
N GLY A 139 5.35 7.05 1.54
CA GLY A 139 5.40 5.93 2.47
C GLY A 139 4.81 4.68 1.84
N LEU A 140 5.24 3.54 2.29
CA LEU A 140 4.71 2.24 1.88
C LEU A 140 4.15 1.54 3.10
N GLY A 141 2.95 0.95 2.97
CA GLY A 141 2.36 0.11 3.98
C GLY A 141 2.39 -1.36 3.55
N HIS A 142 2.86 -2.22 4.43
CA HIS A 142 2.86 -3.67 4.23
C HIS A 142 2.72 -4.40 5.58
N SER A 143 2.36 -5.68 5.53
CA SER A 143 2.14 -6.48 6.72
C SER A 143 3.44 -6.85 7.42
N GLY A 144 3.43 -6.79 8.75
CA GLY A 144 4.53 -7.30 9.56
C GLY A 144 4.54 -8.82 9.66
N PRO A 145 5.66 -9.44 10.06
CA PRO A 145 5.81 -10.90 10.10
C PRO A 145 4.73 -11.62 10.93
N TRP A 146 4.28 -11.00 12.02
CA TRP A 146 3.22 -11.56 12.86
C TRP A 146 1.87 -11.63 12.11
N ASN A 147 1.48 -10.55 11.43
CA ASN A 147 0.25 -10.53 10.65
C ASN A 147 0.30 -11.55 9.52
N ILE A 148 1.44 -11.65 8.81
CA ILE A 148 1.64 -12.66 7.78
C ILE A 148 1.43 -14.06 8.35
N ALA A 149 2.09 -14.37 9.48
CA ALA A 149 1.97 -15.68 10.12
C ALA A 149 0.54 -16.01 10.57
N MET A 150 -0.21 -15.02 11.07
CA MET A 150 -1.62 -15.18 11.46
C MET A 150 -2.52 -15.51 10.26
N HIS A 151 -2.28 -14.89 9.11
CA HIS A 151 -3.12 -15.08 7.92
C HIS A 151 -2.76 -16.32 7.09
N LEU A 152 -1.62 -16.94 7.37
CA LEU A 152 -1.25 -18.21 6.75
C LEU A 152 -1.85 -19.43 7.44
N ARG A 153 -2.40 -19.25 8.67
CA ARG A 153 -2.90 -20.33 9.53
C ARG A 153 -4.41 -20.32 9.69
#